data_7d0c7bd4260e8f4eeb3780d275ef3c72
#
_entry.id   7d0c7bd4260e8f4eeb3780d275ef3c72
#
_cell.length_a   1.000
_cell.length_b   1.000
_cell.length_c   1.000
_cell.angle_alpha   90.00
_cell.angle_beta   90.00
_cell.angle_gamma   90.00
#
_symmetry.space_group_name_H-M   'P 1'
#
loop_
_entity.id
_entity.type
_entity.pdbx_description
1 polymer ?
#
loop_
_entity_poly.entity_id
_entity_poly.type
_entity_poly.pdbx_seq_one_letter_code
_entity_poly.pdbx_strand_id
1 'polypeptide(L)'
;MTLVRLSAAALTIALAAPLTFLGARAQQDTNSANYIMLGCEAFLLDPIPTSKLLVAGVCAGIIDTLQAIKPNICLPGISTRRLLVRGVVTYINNNPARLHENFIDLAGEALEQTWPCAKQ
;
A
#
# COMPACT_ATOMS: atom_id res chain seq x y z
N MET A 1 -57.93 62.59 -7.63
CA MET A 1 -57.22 61.64 -8.51
C MET A 1 -55.87 61.34 -7.91
N THR A 2 -55.77 60.27 -7.15
CA THR A 2 -54.55 59.88 -6.45
C THR A 2 -53.91 58.70 -7.16
N LEU A 3 -52.79 58.95 -7.80
CA LEU A 3 -52.00 57.91 -8.48
C LEU A 3 -51.24 57.13 -7.44
N VAL A 4 -51.63 55.87 -7.27
CA VAL A 4 -50.92 54.89 -6.46
C VAL A 4 -49.75 54.36 -7.30
N ARG A 5 -48.53 54.68 -6.94
CA ARG A 5 -47.32 54.09 -7.51
C ARG A 5 -47.07 52.76 -6.81
N LEU A 6 -47.25 51.67 -7.54
CA LEU A 6 -46.84 50.32 -7.15
C LEU A 6 -45.30 50.23 -7.37
N SER A 7 -44.56 50.20 -6.29
CA SER A 7 -43.12 49.84 -6.32
C SER A 7 -43.01 48.33 -6.38
N ALA A 8 -42.57 47.79 -7.50
CA ALA A 8 -42.19 46.38 -7.61
C ALA A 8 -40.82 46.19 -6.92
N ALA A 9 -40.86 45.57 -5.76
CA ALA A 9 -39.64 45.06 -5.11
C ALA A 9 -39.23 43.76 -5.79
N ALA A 10 -38.16 43.83 -6.56
CA ALA A 10 -37.54 42.64 -7.16
C ALA A 10 -36.79 41.86 -6.06
N LEU A 11 -37.35 40.71 -5.66
CA LEU A 11 -36.72 39.78 -4.73
C LEU A 11 -35.68 38.94 -5.48
N THR A 12 -34.41 39.34 -5.43
CA THR A 12 -33.31 38.55 -5.95
C THR A 12 -33.01 37.41 -4.97
N ILE A 13 -33.52 36.20 -5.27
CA ILE A 13 -33.15 34.98 -4.57
C ILE A 13 -31.75 34.61 -5.04
N ALA A 14 -30.73 34.86 -4.22
CA ALA A 14 -29.40 34.35 -4.43
C ALA A 14 -29.43 32.82 -4.10
N LEU A 15 -29.43 31.97 -5.14
CA LEU A 15 -29.17 30.55 -4.98
C LEU A 15 -27.70 30.36 -4.58
N ALA A 16 -27.44 30.28 -3.28
CA ALA A 16 -26.18 29.76 -2.76
C ALA A 16 -26.15 28.25 -3.03
N ALA A 17 -25.53 27.84 -4.13
CA ALA A 17 -25.25 26.43 -4.38
C ALA A 17 -24.22 25.98 -3.31
N PRO A 18 -24.49 24.92 -2.51
CA PRO A 18 -23.48 24.36 -1.66
C PRO A 18 -22.40 23.75 -2.55
N LEU A 19 -21.19 24.33 -2.50
CA LEU A 19 -19.99 23.68 -3.02
C LEU A 19 -19.76 22.43 -2.17
N THR A 20 -20.38 21.33 -2.56
CA THR A 20 -19.99 20.02 -2.08
C THR A 20 -18.58 19.76 -2.58
N PHE A 21 -17.60 20.04 -1.72
CA PHE A 21 -16.27 19.48 -1.88
C PHE A 21 -16.43 17.95 -1.78
N LEU A 22 -16.63 17.32 -2.92
CA LEU A 22 -16.33 15.89 -3.09
C LEU A 22 -14.81 15.80 -2.89
N GLY A 23 -14.39 15.61 -1.63
CA GLY A 23 -13.02 15.30 -1.32
C GLY A 23 -12.69 14.05 -2.14
N ALA A 24 -11.82 14.22 -3.16
CA ALA A 24 -11.23 13.09 -3.84
C ALA A 24 -10.51 12.28 -2.77
N ARG A 25 -11.13 11.18 -2.32
CA ARG A 25 -10.45 10.19 -1.50
C ARG A 25 -9.38 9.61 -2.39
N ALA A 26 -8.13 9.93 -2.08
CA ALA A 26 -7.01 9.26 -2.70
C ALA A 26 -7.25 7.76 -2.51
N GLN A 27 -7.44 7.04 -3.61
CA GLN A 27 -7.61 5.59 -3.57
C GLN A 27 -6.30 5.01 -3.06
N GLN A 28 -6.35 4.30 -1.93
CA GLN A 28 -5.17 3.67 -1.36
C GLN A 28 -4.67 2.61 -2.34
N ASP A 29 -3.43 2.75 -2.78
CA ASP A 29 -2.79 1.74 -3.63
C ASP A 29 -2.47 0.50 -2.80
N THR A 30 -3.32 -0.51 -2.93
CA THR A 30 -3.21 -1.78 -2.21
C THR A 30 -2.04 -2.64 -2.68
N ASN A 31 -1.36 -2.27 -3.76
CA ASN A 31 -0.16 -2.94 -4.28
C ASN A 31 1.14 -2.26 -3.82
N SER A 32 1.04 -1.08 -3.22
CA SER A 32 2.23 -0.37 -2.73
C SER A 32 2.90 -1.11 -1.58
N ALA A 33 4.21 -0.91 -1.45
CA ALA A 33 4.96 -1.46 -0.33
C ALA A 33 4.42 -0.93 1.01
N ASN A 34 4.03 0.34 1.07
CA ASN A 34 3.44 0.93 2.27
C ASN A 34 2.20 0.16 2.77
N TYR A 35 1.39 -0.38 1.87
CA TYR A 35 0.20 -1.15 2.23
C TYR A 35 0.54 -2.60 2.61
N ILE A 36 1.31 -3.31 1.78
CA ILE A 36 1.62 -4.74 1.97
C ILE A 36 2.56 -4.96 3.16
N MET A 37 3.47 -4.03 3.45
CA MET A 37 4.40 -4.13 4.57
C MET A 37 3.72 -4.30 5.93
N LEU A 38 2.52 -3.75 6.11
CA LEU A 38 1.72 -3.97 7.32
C LEU A 38 1.46 -5.46 7.58
N GLY A 39 1.24 -6.22 6.51
CA GLY A 39 1.09 -7.68 6.57
C GLY A 39 2.41 -8.40 6.83
N CYS A 40 3.49 -7.94 6.19
CA CYS A 40 4.83 -8.52 6.38
C CYS A 40 5.31 -8.38 7.82
N GLU A 41 5.14 -7.20 8.41
CA GLU A 41 5.48 -6.95 9.81
C GLU A 41 4.62 -7.80 10.76
N ALA A 42 3.30 -7.92 10.46
CA ALA A 42 2.42 -8.78 11.23
C ALA A 42 2.84 -10.26 11.17
N PHE A 43 3.32 -10.73 10.02
CA PHE A 43 3.82 -12.11 9.85
C PHE A 43 5.01 -12.43 10.76
N LEU A 44 5.81 -11.42 11.09
CA LEU A 44 6.98 -11.59 11.96
C LEU A 44 6.63 -11.61 13.46
N LEU A 45 5.39 -11.28 13.82
CA LEU A 45 4.91 -11.39 15.21
C LEU A 45 4.69 -12.85 15.59
N ASP A 46 4.87 -13.17 16.87
CA ASP A 46 4.63 -14.51 17.41
C ASP A 46 3.89 -14.42 18.75
N PRO A 47 2.61 -14.84 18.81
CA PRO A 47 1.78 -15.30 17.70
C PRO A 47 1.34 -14.16 16.77
N ILE A 48 0.97 -14.51 15.53
CA ILE A 48 0.37 -13.55 14.60
C ILE A 48 -1.04 -13.20 15.13
N PRO A 49 -1.37 -11.91 15.31
CA PRO A 49 -2.72 -11.53 15.74
C PRO A 49 -3.79 -12.04 14.78
N THR A 50 -4.88 -12.61 15.29
CA THR A 50 -5.96 -13.20 14.47
C THR A 50 -6.52 -12.18 13.47
N SER A 51 -6.67 -10.92 13.87
CA SER A 51 -7.14 -9.82 13.01
C SER A 51 -6.21 -9.50 11.84
N LYS A 52 -4.96 -9.98 11.87
CA LYS A 52 -3.93 -9.72 10.85
C LYS A 52 -3.53 -10.95 10.03
N LEU A 53 -4.13 -12.10 10.29
CA LEU A 53 -3.79 -13.34 9.60
C LEU A 53 -3.90 -13.24 8.07
N LEU A 54 -4.95 -12.59 7.57
CA LEU A 54 -5.15 -12.44 6.12
C LEU A 54 -4.04 -11.62 5.47
N VAL A 55 -3.75 -10.42 5.99
CA VAL A 55 -2.73 -9.54 5.42
C VAL A 55 -1.33 -10.12 5.59
N ALA A 56 -1.07 -10.82 6.67
CA ALA A 56 0.18 -11.56 6.89
C ALA A 56 0.35 -12.69 5.86
N GLY A 57 -0.74 -13.42 5.57
CA GLY A 57 -0.76 -14.47 4.55
C GLY A 57 -0.54 -13.92 3.14
N VAL A 58 -1.11 -12.75 2.82
CA VAL A 58 -0.88 -12.08 1.52
C VAL A 58 0.61 -11.75 1.33
N CYS A 59 1.24 -11.13 2.32
CA CYS A 59 2.67 -10.83 2.24
C CYS A 59 3.50 -12.10 2.04
N ALA A 60 3.30 -13.10 2.89
CA ALA A 60 4.06 -14.35 2.81
C ALA A 60 3.85 -15.09 1.49
N GLY A 61 2.62 -15.09 0.97
CA GLY A 61 2.28 -15.73 -0.32
C GLY A 61 2.95 -15.05 -1.50
N ILE A 62 3.03 -13.72 -1.53
CA ILE A 62 3.76 -12.97 -2.56
C ILE A 62 5.26 -13.33 -2.52
N ILE A 63 5.86 -13.33 -1.34
CA ILE A 63 7.29 -13.63 -1.17
C ILE A 63 7.59 -15.08 -1.58
N ASP A 64 6.76 -16.04 -1.19
CA ASP A 64 6.91 -17.43 -1.61
C ASP A 64 6.83 -17.58 -3.14
N THR A 65 5.90 -16.88 -3.77
CA THR A 65 5.76 -16.89 -5.23
C THR A 65 6.99 -16.31 -5.93
N LEU A 66 7.48 -15.17 -5.46
CA LEU A 66 8.68 -14.55 -6.02
C LEU A 66 9.90 -15.45 -5.90
N GLN A 67 10.10 -16.08 -4.75
CA GLN A 67 11.19 -17.02 -4.54
C GLN A 67 11.09 -18.23 -5.49
N ALA A 68 9.88 -18.68 -5.78
CA ALA A 68 9.68 -19.82 -6.67
C ALA A 68 9.90 -19.50 -8.16
N ILE A 69 9.60 -18.28 -8.59
CA ILE A 69 9.62 -17.91 -10.04
C ILE A 69 10.85 -17.12 -10.48
N LYS A 70 11.57 -16.46 -9.57
CA LYS A 70 12.74 -15.64 -9.92
C LYS A 70 14.00 -16.49 -9.94
N PRO A 71 14.71 -16.55 -11.08
CA PRO A 71 15.87 -17.44 -11.25
C PRO A 71 17.13 -16.94 -10.54
N ASN A 72 17.18 -15.65 -10.18
CA ASN A 72 18.36 -15.00 -9.62
C ASN A 72 18.40 -15.01 -8.08
N ILE A 73 17.50 -15.76 -7.45
CA ILE A 73 17.44 -15.91 -6.00
C ILE A 73 17.99 -17.29 -5.64
N CYS A 74 19.10 -17.32 -4.93
CA CYS A 74 19.75 -18.55 -4.47
C CYS A 74 19.76 -18.60 -2.95
N LEU A 75 18.74 -19.22 -2.38
CA LEU A 75 18.61 -19.36 -0.94
C LEU A 75 19.62 -20.36 -0.37
N PRO A 76 20.13 -20.15 0.86
CA PRO A 76 20.89 -21.16 1.57
C PRO A 76 20.02 -22.41 1.84
N GLY A 77 20.66 -23.58 2.02
CA GLY A 77 19.99 -24.88 2.07
C GLY A 77 18.88 -25.03 3.12
N ILE A 78 18.93 -24.26 4.20
CA ILE A 78 17.86 -24.20 5.20
C ILE A 78 17.33 -22.78 5.25
N SER A 79 16.26 -22.53 4.54
CA SER A 79 15.59 -21.23 4.52
C SER A 79 14.14 -21.38 4.94
N THR A 80 13.74 -20.62 5.96
CA THR A 80 12.35 -20.57 6.41
C THR A 80 11.64 -19.40 5.76
N ARG A 81 10.32 -19.51 5.60
CA ARG A 81 9.46 -18.41 5.15
C ARG A 81 9.68 -17.14 6.00
N ARG A 82 9.82 -17.30 7.32
CA ARG A 82 10.08 -16.19 8.24
C ARG A 82 11.40 -15.48 7.93
N LEU A 83 12.44 -16.22 7.54
CA LEU A 83 13.72 -15.63 7.12
C LEU A 83 13.55 -14.78 5.85
N LEU A 84 12.83 -15.28 4.88
CA LEU A 84 12.54 -14.55 3.64
C LEU A 84 11.77 -13.26 3.90
N VAL A 85 10.68 -13.35 4.66
CA VAL A 85 9.88 -12.17 5.04
C VAL A 85 10.74 -11.14 5.79
N ARG A 86 11.57 -11.59 6.73
CA ARG A 86 12.47 -10.70 7.48
C ARG A 86 13.47 -10.00 6.57
N GLY A 87 14.05 -10.69 5.61
CA GLY A 87 14.96 -10.09 4.61
C GLY A 87 14.29 -9.00 3.80
N VAL A 88 13.08 -9.26 3.30
CA VAL A 88 12.28 -8.27 2.56
C VAL A 88 11.94 -7.07 3.44
N VAL A 89 11.44 -7.29 4.65
CA VAL A 89 11.11 -6.22 5.60
C VAL A 89 12.32 -5.35 5.91
N THR A 90 13.46 -5.96 6.18
CA THR A 90 14.71 -5.24 6.47
C THR A 90 15.13 -4.39 5.27
N TYR A 91 15.11 -4.95 4.06
CA TYR A 91 15.47 -4.24 2.84
C TYR A 91 14.57 -3.01 2.61
N ILE A 92 13.25 -3.19 2.67
CA ILE A 92 12.30 -2.12 2.42
C ILE A 92 12.38 -1.03 3.49
N ASN A 93 12.54 -1.40 4.77
CA ASN A 93 12.69 -0.44 5.87
C ASN A 93 13.98 0.39 5.76
N ASN A 94 15.01 -0.14 5.13
CA ASN A 94 16.24 0.59 4.83
C ASN A 94 16.09 1.53 3.62
N ASN A 95 14.98 1.45 2.90
CA ASN A 95 14.68 2.29 1.73
C ASN A 95 13.34 3.02 1.87
N PRO A 96 13.12 3.82 2.93
CA PRO A 96 11.81 4.39 3.25
C PRO A 96 11.25 5.33 2.18
N ALA A 97 12.11 5.95 1.37
CA ALA A 97 11.69 6.80 0.27
C ALA A 97 10.95 6.04 -0.86
N ARG A 98 11.07 4.71 -0.87
CA ARG A 98 10.50 3.83 -1.91
C ARG A 98 9.19 3.13 -1.51
N LEU A 99 8.65 3.44 -0.35
CA LEU A 99 7.43 2.79 0.16
C LEU A 99 6.18 2.99 -0.73
N HIS A 100 6.19 3.97 -1.61
CA HIS A 100 5.12 4.20 -2.58
C HIS A 100 5.19 3.29 -3.81
N GLU A 101 6.33 2.61 -4.02
CA GLU A 101 6.53 1.72 -5.16
C GLU A 101 5.74 0.41 -5.00
N ASN A 102 5.61 -0.34 -6.10
CA ASN A 102 4.95 -1.64 -6.09
C ASN A 102 5.71 -2.63 -5.20
N PHE A 103 4.98 -3.28 -4.29
CA PHE A 103 5.58 -4.21 -3.34
C PHE A 103 6.27 -5.41 -4.02
N ILE A 104 5.67 -5.94 -5.11
CA ILE A 104 6.22 -7.11 -5.82
C ILE A 104 7.61 -6.79 -6.37
N ASP A 105 7.78 -5.60 -6.94
CA ASP A 105 9.05 -5.16 -7.50
C ASP A 105 10.10 -5.00 -6.40
N LEU A 106 9.76 -4.29 -5.32
CA LEU A 106 10.66 -4.10 -4.18
C LEU A 106 11.01 -5.39 -3.46
N ALA A 107 10.03 -6.27 -3.25
CA ALA A 107 10.27 -7.56 -2.61
C ALA A 107 11.15 -8.48 -3.47
N GLY A 108 10.93 -8.46 -4.79
CA GLY A 108 11.78 -9.17 -5.73
C GLY A 108 13.21 -8.70 -5.70
N GLU A 109 13.41 -7.39 -5.74
CA GLU A 109 14.74 -6.75 -5.61
C GLU A 109 15.39 -7.09 -4.27
N ALA A 110 14.64 -7.02 -3.18
CA ALA A 110 15.12 -7.38 -1.84
C ALA A 110 15.64 -8.82 -1.76
N LEU A 111 14.90 -9.76 -2.34
CA LEU A 111 15.28 -11.18 -2.36
C LEU A 111 16.54 -11.40 -3.22
N GLU A 112 16.63 -10.78 -4.39
CA GLU A 112 17.79 -10.89 -5.28
C GLU A 112 19.06 -10.27 -4.66
N GLN A 113 18.92 -9.16 -3.94
CA GLN A 113 20.07 -8.52 -3.30
C GLN A 113 20.49 -9.21 -2.00
N THR A 114 19.55 -9.79 -1.27
CA THR A 114 19.85 -10.50 -0.01
C THR A 114 20.44 -11.89 -0.26
N TRP A 115 19.96 -12.58 -1.29
CA TRP A 115 20.41 -13.94 -1.65
C TRP A 115 20.73 -14.05 -3.14
N PRO A 116 21.75 -13.31 -3.61
CA PRO A 116 22.16 -13.39 -4.99
C PRO A 116 22.76 -14.76 -5.29
N CYS A 117 22.51 -15.26 -6.51
CA CYS A 117 23.22 -16.43 -7.00
C CYS A 117 24.71 -16.09 -7.24
N ALA A 118 25.59 -17.04 -6.93
CA ALA A 118 26.99 -16.88 -7.24
C ALA A 118 27.19 -16.70 -8.75
N LYS A 119 28.01 -15.73 -9.16
CA LYS A 119 28.43 -15.58 -10.55
C LYS A 119 29.30 -16.78 -10.89
N GLN A 120 28.84 -17.50 -11.88
CA GLN A 120 29.67 -18.55 -12.50
C GLN A 120 30.67 -17.93 -13.43
#